data_2ffffd9ef8fe54f682c12b5e2c53c304
#
_entry.id   2ffffd9ef8fe54f682c12b5e2c53c304
#
_cell.length_a   1.000
_cell.length_b   1.000
_cell.length_c   1.000
_cell.angle_alpha   90.00
_cell.angle_beta   90.00
_cell.angle_gamma   90.00
#
_symmetry.space_group_name_H-M   'P 1'
#
loop_
_entity.id
_entity.type
_entity.pdbx_description
1 polymer ?
#
loop_
_entity_poly.entity_id
_entity_poly.type
_entity_poly.pdbx_seq_one_letter_code
_entity_poly.pdbx_strand_id
1 'polypeptide(L)'
;MDPSRQRDLPHTTDPNTFTPSHRTLRQSLRRTLGAVAAVLLFLAVGLGLGAPAQASLENDRYDGNIFALYAGNGSLVPPRSSLELALQEHRVAVVVYYLDDSSVSKRFAPVVSELQRVWGNSVELIPLVTDPLRPGGKAGAGDLPSGDPSRYWSGLIPQVVVFDRDGQVVFDANGQVEVDAINGAVSQATGLPLPAPSGLGSTRSFNELNSEVVSGGR
;
A
#
# COMPACT_ATOMS: atom_id res chain seq x y z
N MET A 1 -101.30 -26.66 -47.47
CA MET A 1 -100.44 -25.83 -48.22
C MET A 1 -99.21 -25.51 -47.39
N ASP A 2 -98.25 -26.11 -47.79
CA ASP A 2 -96.87 -26.07 -47.69
C ASP A 2 -96.20 -25.57 -46.41
N PRO A 3 -95.18 -26.24 -46.23
CA PRO A 3 -94.61 -26.73 -44.98
C PRO A 3 -93.21 -26.14 -44.71
N SER A 4 -92.82 -26.36 -43.49
CA SER A 4 -91.49 -26.68 -43.03
C SER A 4 -90.30 -26.02 -43.76
N ARG A 5 -89.63 -25.17 -43.06
CA ARG A 5 -88.13 -25.00 -43.17
C ARG A 5 -87.50 -25.11 -41.83
N GLN A 6 -86.98 -26.28 -41.60
CA GLN A 6 -86.04 -26.56 -40.56
C GLN A 6 -84.70 -25.89 -40.91
N ARG A 7 -84.14 -24.98 -40.04
CA ARG A 7 -82.83 -24.37 -40.23
C ARG A 7 -81.88 -25.12 -39.30
N ASP A 8 -81.02 -25.82 -39.94
CA ASP A 8 -79.84 -26.37 -39.26
C ASP A 8 -78.91 -25.25 -38.79
N LEU A 9 -78.58 -25.26 -37.50
CA LEU A 9 -77.61 -24.43 -36.90
C LEU A 9 -76.28 -25.14 -36.98
N PRO A 10 -75.16 -24.46 -37.42
CA PRO A 10 -73.84 -25.04 -37.42
C PRO A 10 -73.26 -25.10 -36.03
N HIS A 11 -72.74 -26.25 -35.68
CA HIS A 11 -71.91 -26.46 -34.50
C HIS A 11 -70.61 -25.60 -34.61
N THR A 12 -70.44 -24.64 -33.71
CA THR A 12 -69.19 -23.94 -33.47
C THR A 12 -68.28 -24.86 -32.67
N THR A 13 -67.29 -25.42 -33.34
CA THR A 13 -66.14 -26.05 -32.76
C THR A 13 -65.19 -24.95 -32.22
N ASP A 14 -65.02 -24.93 -30.90
CA ASP A 14 -64.03 -24.12 -30.23
C ASP A 14 -62.58 -24.58 -30.61
N PRO A 15 -61.77 -23.71 -31.19
CA PRO A 15 -60.35 -24.04 -31.47
C PRO A 15 -59.46 -23.37 -30.46
N ASN A 16 -59.36 -23.82 -29.21
CA ASN A 16 -58.28 -23.33 -28.37
C ASN A 16 -57.95 -24.28 -27.21
N THR A 17 -57.54 -25.47 -27.53
CA THR A 17 -56.72 -26.26 -26.61
C THR A 17 -55.29 -26.33 -27.14
N PHE A 18 -54.54 -25.27 -26.87
CA PHE A 18 -53.09 -25.25 -27.12
C PHE A 18 -52.40 -26.08 -26.05
N THR A 19 -52.20 -27.35 -26.28
CA THR A 19 -51.31 -28.19 -25.47
C THR A 19 -49.87 -27.97 -25.91
N PRO A 20 -49.01 -27.37 -25.07
CA PRO A 20 -47.60 -27.22 -25.43
C PRO A 20 -46.94 -28.58 -25.55
N SER A 21 -46.39 -28.85 -26.69
CA SER A 21 -45.67 -30.09 -26.98
C SER A 21 -44.48 -30.22 -26.03
N HIS A 22 -44.37 -31.38 -25.37
CA HIS A 22 -43.28 -31.71 -24.44
C HIS A 22 -41.85 -31.55 -25.05
N ARG A 23 -41.71 -31.42 -26.35
CA ARG A 23 -40.46 -31.16 -27.07
C ARG A 23 -39.99 -29.73 -26.92
N THR A 24 -40.88 -28.75 -26.90
CA THR A 24 -40.50 -27.31 -26.76
C THR A 24 -40.06 -27.00 -25.33
N LEU A 25 -40.69 -27.61 -24.32
CA LEU A 25 -40.27 -27.44 -22.92
C LEU A 25 -38.87 -28.01 -22.65
N ARG A 26 -38.54 -29.16 -23.23
CA ARG A 26 -37.20 -29.75 -23.06
C ARG A 26 -36.10 -28.95 -23.77
N GLN A 27 -36.43 -28.31 -24.90
CA GLN A 27 -35.46 -27.47 -25.62
C GLN A 27 -35.21 -26.13 -24.91
N SER A 28 -36.25 -25.51 -24.34
CA SER A 28 -36.07 -24.28 -23.54
C SER A 28 -35.28 -24.55 -22.26
N LEU A 29 -35.56 -25.64 -21.56
CA LEU A 29 -34.84 -26.04 -20.35
C LEU A 29 -33.34 -26.32 -20.61
N ARG A 30 -33.01 -26.95 -21.73
CA ARG A 30 -31.59 -27.18 -22.11
C ARG A 30 -30.87 -25.89 -22.47
N ARG A 31 -31.53 -24.91 -23.07
CA ARG A 31 -30.96 -23.60 -23.40
C ARG A 31 -30.72 -22.75 -22.15
N THR A 32 -31.65 -22.76 -21.21
CA THR A 32 -31.49 -22.06 -19.92
C THR A 32 -30.41 -22.69 -19.04
N LEU A 33 -30.37 -24.05 -18.98
CA LEU A 33 -29.32 -24.75 -18.25
C LEU A 33 -27.92 -24.48 -18.83
N GLY A 34 -27.82 -24.46 -20.18
CA GLY A 34 -26.58 -24.13 -20.87
C GLY A 34 -26.10 -22.70 -20.61
N ALA A 35 -27.01 -21.71 -20.58
CA ALA A 35 -26.71 -20.33 -20.27
C ALA A 35 -26.24 -20.14 -18.82
N VAL A 36 -26.92 -20.79 -17.86
CA VAL A 36 -26.51 -20.75 -16.45
C VAL A 36 -25.16 -21.41 -16.24
N ALA A 37 -24.90 -22.56 -16.87
CA ALA A 37 -23.59 -23.22 -16.80
C ALA A 37 -22.47 -22.37 -17.40
N ALA A 38 -22.74 -21.67 -18.52
CA ALA A 38 -21.76 -20.75 -19.12
C ALA A 38 -21.45 -19.55 -18.22
N VAL A 39 -22.47 -18.96 -17.56
CA VAL A 39 -22.27 -17.85 -16.62
C VAL A 39 -21.49 -18.30 -15.39
N LEU A 40 -21.80 -19.49 -14.84
CA LEU A 40 -21.06 -20.05 -13.72
C LEU A 40 -19.60 -20.37 -14.07
N LEU A 41 -19.36 -20.87 -15.28
CA LEU A 41 -18.00 -21.11 -15.77
C LEU A 41 -17.23 -19.80 -15.94
N PHE A 42 -17.88 -18.76 -16.48
CA PHE A 42 -17.25 -17.43 -16.64
C PHE A 42 -16.95 -16.78 -15.29
N LEU A 43 -17.84 -16.93 -14.31
CA LEU A 43 -17.60 -16.49 -12.92
C LEU A 43 -16.46 -17.28 -12.26
N ALA A 44 -16.43 -18.60 -12.44
CA ALA A 44 -15.37 -19.44 -11.89
C ALA A 44 -13.99 -19.13 -12.49
N VAL A 45 -13.93 -18.88 -13.80
CA VAL A 45 -12.70 -18.46 -14.50
C VAL A 45 -12.28 -17.04 -14.10
N GLY A 46 -13.25 -16.11 -13.94
CA GLY A 46 -12.97 -14.74 -13.50
C GLY A 46 -12.47 -14.65 -12.06
N LEU A 47 -12.95 -15.51 -11.16
CA LEU A 47 -12.51 -15.57 -9.76
C LEU A 47 -11.19 -16.35 -9.57
N GLY A 48 -10.83 -17.23 -10.50
CA GLY A 48 -9.64 -18.09 -10.40
C GLY A 48 -8.38 -17.53 -11.04
N LEU A 49 -8.45 -16.48 -11.88
CA LEU A 49 -7.29 -15.93 -12.59
C LEU A 49 -6.68 -14.69 -11.94
N GLY A 50 -7.28 -14.17 -10.87
CA GLY A 50 -6.67 -13.14 -10.04
C GLY A 50 -5.62 -13.76 -9.13
N ALA A 51 -4.35 -13.84 -9.57
CA ALA A 51 -3.27 -14.03 -8.61
C ALA A 51 -3.35 -12.88 -7.59
N PRO A 52 -3.40 -13.15 -6.28
CA PRO A 52 -3.38 -12.07 -5.30
C PRO A 52 -2.10 -11.25 -5.54
N ALA A 53 -2.25 -9.94 -5.75
CA ALA A 53 -1.13 -9.02 -5.76
C ALA A 53 -0.56 -9.00 -4.34
N GLN A 54 0.44 -9.82 -4.07
CA GLN A 54 1.14 -9.85 -2.78
C GLN A 54 2.25 -8.83 -2.80
N ALA A 55 2.20 -7.89 -1.87
CA ALA A 55 3.31 -7.03 -1.53
C ALA A 55 4.48 -7.91 -1.06
N SER A 56 5.66 -7.70 -1.60
CA SER A 56 6.85 -8.51 -1.28
C SER A 56 8.04 -7.62 -0.93
N LEU A 57 8.65 -7.88 0.22
CA LEU A 57 9.88 -7.23 0.66
C LEU A 57 11.09 -7.58 -0.22
N GLU A 58 11.01 -8.69 -0.95
CA GLU A 58 12.17 -9.28 -1.64
C GLU A 58 12.30 -8.84 -3.10
N ASN A 59 11.34 -8.07 -3.62
CA ASN A 59 11.37 -7.65 -5.01
C ASN A 59 11.36 -6.13 -5.16
N ASP A 60 11.91 -5.66 -6.28
CA ASP A 60 11.94 -4.26 -6.68
C ASP A 60 10.70 -3.94 -7.55
N ARG A 61 9.50 -4.13 -6.97
CA ARG A 61 8.22 -3.76 -7.58
C ARG A 61 7.58 -2.65 -6.81
N TYR A 62 6.89 -1.77 -7.51
CA TYR A 62 6.01 -0.81 -6.87
C TYR A 62 4.74 -1.51 -6.37
N ASP A 63 4.58 -1.58 -5.07
CA ASP A 63 3.41 -2.16 -4.42
C ASP A 63 2.51 -1.09 -3.79
N GLY A 64 2.96 0.17 -3.77
CA GLY A 64 2.32 1.32 -3.13
C GLY A 64 3.21 1.94 -2.07
N ASN A 65 2.62 2.76 -1.19
CA ASN A 65 3.35 3.42 -0.10
C ASN A 65 3.99 2.38 0.84
N ILE A 66 5.33 2.32 0.82
CA ILE A 66 6.10 1.34 1.60
C ILE A 66 5.92 1.48 3.11
N PHE A 67 5.70 2.69 3.61
CA PHE A 67 5.51 2.91 5.05
C PHE A 67 4.16 2.37 5.53
N ALA A 68 3.11 2.47 4.70
CA ALA A 68 1.81 1.87 5.00
C ALA A 68 1.88 0.34 4.97
N LEU A 69 2.52 -0.21 3.92
CA LEU A 69 2.51 -1.65 3.65
C LEU A 69 3.48 -2.43 4.54
N TYR A 70 4.67 -1.89 4.80
CA TYR A 70 5.75 -2.62 5.47
C TYR A 70 6.09 -2.10 6.86
N ALA A 71 5.52 -0.95 7.27
CA ALA A 71 5.76 -0.36 8.58
C ALA A 71 4.46 0.04 9.32
N GLY A 72 3.29 -0.19 8.72
CA GLY A 72 2.00 0.14 9.32
C GLY A 72 1.80 1.65 9.57
N ASN A 73 2.54 2.52 8.89
CA ASN A 73 2.54 3.96 9.12
C ASN A 73 2.42 4.78 7.83
N GLY A 74 1.23 4.78 7.24
CA GLY A 74 0.95 5.54 6.02
C GLY A 74 0.96 7.07 6.19
N SER A 75 1.00 7.58 7.43
CA SER A 75 0.99 9.02 7.70
C SER A 75 2.34 9.71 7.48
N LEU A 76 3.39 8.95 7.19
CA LEU A 76 4.72 9.48 6.91
C LEU A 76 4.80 10.19 5.56
N VAL A 77 3.96 9.85 4.61
CA VAL A 77 3.98 10.40 3.24
C VAL A 77 2.58 10.92 2.87
N PRO A 78 2.49 12.20 2.43
CA PRO A 78 3.56 13.18 2.28
C PRO A 78 4.12 13.66 3.61
N PRO A 79 5.40 14.11 3.67
CA PRO A 79 5.99 14.67 4.88
C PRO A 79 5.24 15.94 5.31
N ARG A 80 5.23 16.22 6.61
CA ARG A 80 4.52 17.39 7.18
C ARG A 80 5.19 18.72 6.88
N SER A 81 6.50 18.69 6.62
CA SER A 81 7.32 19.86 6.35
C SER A 81 8.28 19.58 5.20
N SER A 82 8.80 20.66 4.59
CA SER A 82 9.94 20.58 3.69
C SER A 82 11.26 20.80 4.43
N LEU A 83 12.37 20.37 3.84
CA LEU A 83 13.70 20.68 4.40
C LEU A 83 13.91 22.19 4.49
N GLU A 84 13.54 22.93 3.46
CA GLU A 84 13.67 24.39 3.44
C GLU A 84 12.94 25.04 4.64
N LEU A 85 11.69 24.67 4.90
CA LEU A 85 10.92 25.20 6.01
C LEU A 85 11.52 24.79 7.36
N ALA A 86 11.94 23.53 7.50
CA ALA A 86 12.56 23.06 8.73
C ALA A 86 13.84 23.86 9.08
N LEU A 87 14.70 24.13 8.07
CA LEU A 87 15.90 24.93 8.25
C LEU A 87 15.61 26.40 8.55
N GLN A 88 14.60 26.99 7.89
CA GLN A 88 14.15 28.36 8.17
C GLN A 88 13.61 28.54 9.59
N GLU A 89 12.95 27.52 10.11
CA GLU A 89 12.39 27.49 11.47
C GLU A 89 13.39 27.04 12.54
N HIS A 90 14.64 26.81 12.18
CA HIS A 90 15.69 26.30 13.08
C HIS A 90 15.29 25.00 13.78
N ARG A 91 14.65 24.11 13.06
CA ARG A 91 14.21 22.79 13.56
C ARG A 91 15.21 21.72 13.14
N VAL A 92 15.43 20.77 14.04
CA VAL A 92 16.16 19.56 13.70
C VAL A 92 15.36 18.78 12.65
N ALA A 93 16.01 18.40 11.55
CA ALA A 93 15.37 17.66 10.47
C ALA A 93 16.09 16.33 10.22
N VAL A 94 15.30 15.30 9.91
CA VAL A 94 15.78 13.98 9.48
C VAL A 94 15.21 13.72 8.10
N VAL A 95 16.05 13.81 7.08
CA VAL A 95 15.67 13.50 5.69
C VAL A 95 16.00 12.04 5.40
N VAL A 96 15.04 11.33 4.84
CA VAL A 96 15.18 9.93 4.43
C VAL A 96 14.90 9.81 2.95
N TYR A 97 15.93 9.49 2.15
CA TYR A 97 15.79 9.27 0.72
C TYR A 97 15.50 7.80 0.45
N TYR A 98 14.46 7.53 -0.35
CA TYR A 98 13.98 6.18 -0.61
C TYR A 98 13.30 6.05 -1.98
N LEU A 99 13.03 4.81 -2.40
CA LEU A 99 12.16 4.48 -3.53
C LEU A 99 11.09 3.49 -3.10
N ASP A 100 9.86 3.70 -3.56
CA ASP A 100 8.72 2.82 -3.24
C ASP A 100 8.84 1.43 -3.89
N ASP A 101 9.57 1.32 -4.99
CA ASP A 101 9.79 0.07 -5.72
C ASP A 101 11.11 -0.64 -5.37
N SER A 102 11.85 -0.14 -4.36
CA SER A 102 13.11 -0.74 -3.93
C SER A 102 12.94 -1.67 -2.73
N SER A 103 13.33 -2.92 -2.88
CA SER A 103 13.35 -3.92 -1.78
C SER A 103 14.20 -3.46 -0.59
N VAL A 104 15.28 -2.70 -0.85
CA VAL A 104 16.15 -2.15 0.20
C VAL A 104 15.41 -1.07 1.00
N SER A 105 14.67 -0.19 0.32
CA SER A 105 13.84 0.83 0.98
C SER A 105 12.66 0.21 1.75
N LYS A 106 12.01 -0.82 1.20
CA LYS A 106 10.94 -1.57 1.87
C LYS A 106 11.42 -2.14 3.21
N ARG A 107 12.61 -2.76 3.24
CA ARG A 107 13.21 -3.27 4.48
C ARG A 107 13.58 -2.18 5.47
N PHE A 108 13.84 -0.95 5.00
CA PHE A 108 14.18 0.20 5.84
C PHE A 108 12.95 0.93 6.41
N ALA A 109 11.77 0.74 5.83
CA ALA A 109 10.56 1.44 6.24
C ALA A 109 10.21 1.30 7.74
N PRO A 110 10.39 0.13 8.41
CA PRO A 110 10.17 0.01 9.86
C PRO A 110 11.10 0.93 10.69
N VAL A 111 12.35 1.14 10.26
CA VAL A 111 13.28 2.06 10.92
C VAL A 111 12.75 3.49 10.90
N VAL A 112 12.24 3.94 9.75
CA VAL A 112 11.67 5.28 9.60
C VAL A 112 10.40 5.44 10.43
N SER A 113 9.56 4.41 10.50
CA SER A 113 8.38 4.40 11.37
C SER A 113 8.75 4.49 12.84
N GLU A 114 9.80 3.79 13.27
CA GLU A 114 10.32 3.88 14.63
C GLU A 114 10.87 5.27 14.96
N LEU A 115 11.60 5.89 14.04
CA LEU A 115 12.05 7.29 14.20
C LEU A 115 10.86 8.24 14.38
N GLN A 116 9.78 8.06 13.62
CA GLN A 116 8.55 8.84 13.79
C GLN A 116 7.93 8.63 15.18
N ARG A 117 7.90 7.39 15.63
CA ARG A 117 7.33 7.05 16.94
C ARG A 117 8.10 7.72 18.10
N VAL A 118 9.43 7.72 17.99
CA VAL A 118 10.31 8.23 19.05
C VAL A 118 10.47 9.75 18.99
N TRP A 119 10.68 10.30 17.81
CA TRP A 119 11.11 11.68 17.62
C TRP A 119 10.09 12.59 16.94
N GLY A 120 8.98 12.05 16.44
CA GLY A 120 8.06 12.76 15.56
C GLY A 120 7.42 14.04 16.11
N ASN A 121 7.56 14.31 17.40
CA ASN A 121 7.14 15.57 18.03
C ASN A 121 8.33 16.53 18.29
N SER A 122 9.56 16.07 18.09
CA SER A 122 10.78 16.81 18.43
C SER A 122 11.62 17.19 17.22
N VAL A 123 11.40 16.50 16.09
CA VAL A 123 12.11 16.76 14.82
C VAL A 123 11.15 16.78 13.64
N GLU A 124 11.58 17.36 12.54
CA GLU A 124 10.90 17.20 11.24
C GLU A 124 11.44 15.94 10.55
N LEU A 125 10.63 14.91 10.49
CA LEU A 125 10.93 13.71 9.72
C LEU A 125 10.38 13.86 8.30
N ILE A 126 11.32 13.82 7.31
CA ILE A 126 11.05 14.18 5.92
C ILE A 126 11.45 13.01 5.00
N PRO A 127 10.58 11.97 4.86
CA PRO A 127 10.82 10.94 3.87
C PRO A 127 10.53 11.48 2.46
N LEU A 128 11.50 11.28 1.55
CA LEU A 128 11.46 11.78 0.18
C LEU A 128 11.71 10.64 -0.82
N VAL A 129 10.80 10.50 -1.77
CA VAL A 129 11.00 9.68 -2.96
C VAL A 129 12.05 10.33 -3.83
N THR A 130 13.02 9.54 -4.32
CA THR A 130 14.17 10.08 -5.06
C THR A 130 13.96 10.24 -6.56
N ASP A 131 12.90 9.70 -7.14
CA ASP A 131 12.61 9.79 -8.58
C ASP A 131 12.69 11.20 -9.16
N PRO A 132 12.11 12.23 -8.51
CA PRO A 132 12.18 13.60 -9.01
C PRO A 132 13.53 14.29 -8.71
N LEU A 133 14.37 13.70 -7.87
CA LEU A 133 15.61 14.32 -7.42
C LEU A 133 16.75 14.02 -8.39
N ARG A 134 17.68 14.95 -8.49
CA ARG A 134 18.96 14.70 -9.16
C ARG A 134 20.02 14.57 -8.07
N PRO A 135 20.88 13.53 -8.14
CA PRO A 135 21.95 13.41 -7.17
C PRO A 135 22.79 14.70 -7.17
N GLY A 136 22.83 15.36 -6.04
CA GLY A 136 23.58 16.59 -5.85
C GLY A 136 25.08 16.35 -5.96
N GLY A 137 25.51 15.11 -5.82
CA GLY A 137 26.87 14.62 -5.95
C GLY A 137 27.97 15.66 -5.73
N LYS A 138 29.18 15.27 -5.45
CA LYS A 138 30.32 16.19 -5.17
C LYS A 138 30.62 17.26 -6.26
N ALA A 139 30.00 17.12 -7.45
CA ALA A 139 30.25 18.01 -8.60
C ALA A 139 29.19 19.12 -8.81
N GLY A 140 28.04 19.10 -8.13
CA GLY A 140 26.96 20.09 -8.33
C GLY A 140 26.29 20.58 -7.05
N ALA A 141 26.65 20.01 -5.89
CA ALA A 141 26.01 20.31 -4.62
C ALA A 141 26.19 21.76 -4.15
N GLY A 142 27.27 22.43 -4.59
CA GLY A 142 27.60 23.81 -4.18
C GLY A 142 26.62 24.86 -4.72
N ASP A 143 25.95 24.59 -5.84
CA ASP A 143 25.09 25.58 -6.52
C ASP A 143 23.63 25.51 -6.07
N LEU A 144 23.22 24.45 -5.34
CA LEU A 144 21.87 24.32 -4.86
C LEU A 144 21.68 24.98 -3.49
N PRO A 145 20.52 25.60 -3.23
CA PRO A 145 20.19 26.14 -1.92
C PRO A 145 20.31 25.11 -0.80
N SER A 146 20.59 25.53 0.43
CA SER A 146 20.67 24.64 1.59
C SER A 146 19.35 23.94 1.92
N GLY A 147 18.22 24.54 1.53
CA GLY A 147 16.88 23.95 1.67
C GLY A 147 16.52 22.95 0.58
N ASP A 148 17.30 22.83 -0.51
CA ASP A 148 17.05 21.86 -1.57
C ASP A 148 17.58 20.47 -1.16
N PRO A 149 16.72 19.47 -0.98
CA PRO A 149 17.17 18.15 -0.59
C PRO A 149 18.06 17.47 -1.63
N SER A 150 17.97 17.83 -2.93
CA SER A 150 18.85 17.29 -3.97
C SER A 150 20.33 17.58 -3.69
N ARG A 151 20.63 18.66 -2.94
CA ARG A 151 21.99 19.03 -2.53
C ARG A 151 22.70 17.92 -1.75
N TYR A 152 21.95 17.19 -0.93
CA TYR A 152 22.47 16.22 0.03
C TYR A 152 22.32 14.77 -0.43
N TRP A 153 21.52 14.52 -1.47
CA TRP A 153 21.32 13.17 -1.95
C TRP A 153 22.56 12.64 -2.69
N SER A 154 23.08 11.53 -2.18
CA SER A 154 24.30 10.89 -2.71
C SER A 154 24.08 10.08 -4.00
N GLY A 155 22.83 9.80 -4.36
CA GLY A 155 22.47 8.86 -5.44
C GLY A 155 22.30 7.42 -4.96
N LEU A 156 22.43 7.16 -3.67
CA LEU A 156 22.24 5.83 -3.06
C LEU A 156 21.01 5.80 -2.13
N ILE A 157 20.31 4.69 -2.10
CA ILE A 157 19.13 4.49 -1.26
C ILE A 157 19.21 3.21 -0.43
N PRO A 158 18.58 3.20 0.76
CA PRO A 158 18.14 4.37 1.49
C PRO A 158 19.31 5.24 1.95
N GLN A 159 19.09 6.54 2.11
CA GLN A 159 20.05 7.44 2.75
C GLN A 159 19.33 8.21 3.84
N VAL A 160 20.01 8.43 4.96
CA VAL A 160 19.53 9.24 6.08
C VAL A 160 20.47 10.39 6.31
N VAL A 161 19.93 11.62 6.33
CA VAL A 161 20.69 12.83 6.64
C VAL A 161 20.02 13.54 7.81
N VAL A 162 20.78 13.82 8.89
CA VAL A 162 20.29 14.56 10.06
C VAL A 162 20.89 15.95 10.06
N PHE A 163 20.06 16.96 10.22
CA PHE A 163 20.40 18.36 10.33
C PHE A 163 20.14 18.84 11.76
N ASP A 164 21.06 19.61 12.31
CA ASP A 164 20.84 20.32 13.56
C ASP A 164 20.02 21.61 13.34
N ARG A 165 19.83 22.38 14.41
CA ARG A 165 19.05 23.64 14.39
C ARG A 165 19.76 24.76 13.61
N ASP A 166 21.07 24.65 13.42
CA ASP A 166 21.86 25.60 12.63
C ASP A 166 21.91 25.21 11.15
N GLY A 167 21.21 24.14 10.77
CA GLY A 167 21.16 23.62 9.41
C GLY A 167 22.42 22.88 8.99
N GLN A 168 23.28 22.50 9.97
CA GLN A 168 24.47 21.71 9.70
C GLN A 168 24.14 20.23 9.64
N VAL A 169 24.74 19.52 8.70
CA VAL A 169 24.64 18.06 8.62
C VAL A 169 25.48 17.45 9.74
N VAL A 170 24.84 16.78 10.68
CA VAL A 170 25.49 16.08 11.80
C VAL A 170 25.56 14.58 11.60
N PHE A 171 24.82 14.05 10.62
CA PHE A 171 24.84 12.65 10.24
C PHE A 171 24.46 12.49 8.77
N ASP A 172 25.17 11.64 8.05
CA ASP A 172 24.87 11.26 6.66
C ASP A 172 25.35 9.83 6.43
N ALA A 173 24.40 8.92 6.17
CA ALA A 173 24.72 7.52 5.95
C ALA A 173 23.76 6.86 4.96
N ASN A 174 24.30 5.87 4.22
CA ASN A 174 23.60 5.14 3.19
C ASN A 174 23.38 3.67 3.60
N GLY A 175 22.37 3.04 3.02
CA GLY A 175 22.07 1.62 3.21
C GLY A 175 21.19 1.35 4.43
N GLN A 176 21.27 0.11 4.94
CA GLN A 176 20.53 -0.34 6.13
C GLN A 176 21.21 0.21 7.39
N VAL A 177 21.00 1.50 7.66
CA VAL A 177 21.55 2.17 8.84
C VAL A 177 20.81 1.70 10.08
N GLU A 178 21.56 1.34 11.12
CA GLU A 178 20.99 0.96 12.41
C GLU A 178 20.25 2.14 13.06
N VAL A 179 19.04 1.88 13.55
CA VAL A 179 18.19 2.92 14.15
C VAL A 179 18.87 3.62 15.33
N ASP A 180 19.70 2.90 16.11
CA ASP A 180 20.39 3.46 17.27
C ASP A 180 21.49 4.46 16.86
N ALA A 181 22.13 4.28 15.70
CA ALA A 181 23.05 5.27 15.15
C ALA A 181 22.33 6.58 14.78
N ILE A 182 21.14 6.47 14.18
CA ILE A 182 20.33 7.64 13.86
C ILE A 182 19.81 8.29 15.15
N ASN A 183 19.35 7.50 16.13
CA ASN A 183 18.91 7.99 17.44
C ASN A 183 20.03 8.79 18.15
N GLY A 184 21.28 8.32 18.06
CA GLY A 184 22.44 9.01 18.60
C GLY A 184 22.65 10.39 17.98
N ALA A 185 22.58 10.47 16.66
CA ALA A 185 22.71 11.73 15.92
C ALA A 185 21.56 12.70 16.24
N VAL A 186 20.32 12.21 16.30
CA VAL A 186 19.16 13.03 16.62
C VAL A 186 19.21 13.50 18.07
N SER A 187 19.62 12.66 19.02
CA SER A 187 19.83 13.04 20.42
C SER A 187 20.85 14.17 20.52
N GLN A 188 21.96 14.06 19.83
CA GLN A 188 22.99 15.12 19.77
C GLN A 188 22.43 16.42 19.18
N ALA A 189 21.72 16.35 18.05
CA ALA A 189 21.16 17.51 17.35
C ALA A 189 20.07 18.23 18.17
N THR A 190 19.26 17.47 18.88
CA THR A 190 18.14 18.02 19.70
C THR A 190 18.55 18.42 21.09
N GLY A 191 19.61 17.83 21.65
CA GLY A 191 19.96 17.91 23.07
C GLY A 191 19.05 17.08 23.98
N LEU A 192 18.17 16.25 23.41
CA LEU A 192 17.28 15.38 24.18
C LEU A 192 17.97 14.04 24.51
N PRO A 193 17.55 13.36 25.60
CA PRO A 193 18.15 12.10 25.97
C PRO A 193 17.92 11.01 24.91
N LEU A 194 18.87 10.09 24.81
CA LEU A 194 18.72 8.90 23.96
C LEU A 194 17.48 8.11 24.37
N PRO A 195 16.66 7.66 23.42
CA PRO A 195 15.58 6.74 23.71
C PRO A 195 16.13 5.41 24.22
N ALA A 196 15.29 4.63 24.89
CA ALA A 196 15.64 3.24 25.19
C ALA A 196 15.97 2.49 23.89
N PRO A 197 16.93 1.54 23.93
CA PRO A 197 17.31 0.78 22.73
C PRO A 197 16.07 0.23 22.03
N SER A 198 16.00 0.46 20.72
CA SER A 198 14.88 -0.03 19.92
C SER A 198 14.97 -1.54 19.81
N GLY A 199 13.90 -2.25 20.12
CA GLY A 199 13.83 -3.70 19.95
C GLY A 199 13.74 -4.16 18.49
N LEU A 200 14.04 -3.31 17.50
CA LEU A 200 13.98 -3.63 16.07
C LEU A 200 14.99 -4.68 15.62
N GLY A 201 16.01 -4.99 16.43
CA GLY A 201 16.93 -6.11 16.17
C GLY A 201 16.46 -7.45 16.72
N SER A 202 15.45 -7.49 17.57
CA SER A 202 14.82 -8.73 17.99
C SER A 202 13.61 -8.96 17.09
N THR A 203 13.62 -10.04 16.34
CA THR A 203 12.54 -10.55 15.51
C THR A 203 11.23 -10.64 16.30
N ARG A 204 10.51 -9.54 16.48
CA ARG A 204 9.08 -9.60 16.70
C ARG A 204 8.47 -9.86 15.34
N SER A 205 8.18 -11.12 15.09
CA SER A 205 7.23 -11.50 14.07
C SER A 205 5.93 -10.75 14.38
N PHE A 206 5.59 -9.75 13.57
CA PHE A 206 4.27 -9.12 13.58
C PHE A 206 3.25 -10.10 12.98
N ASN A 207 3.09 -11.23 13.61
CA ASN A 207 1.99 -12.12 13.33
C ASN A 207 1.05 -12.03 14.53
N GLU A 208 0.16 -11.04 14.51
CA GLU A 208 -0.77 -10.72 15.60
C GLU A 208 -1.90 -11.75 15.80
N LEU A 209 -1.70 -12.97 15.37
CA LEU A 209 -2.65 -14.06 15.60
C LEU A 209 -2.18 -15.07 16.66
N ASN A 210 -1.11 -14.77 17.39
CA ASN A 210 -0.73 -15.58 18.55
C ASN A 210 -1.20 -14.90 19.85
N SER A 211 -2.46 -15.02 20.16
CA SER A 211 -2.92 -15.00 21.54
C SER A 211 -2.52 -16.32 22.20
N GLU A 212 -1.28 -16.45 22.60
CA GLU A 212 -0.89 -17.50 23.54
C GLU A 212 -1.50 -17.17 24.90
N VAL A 213 -2.57 -17.86 25.21
CA VAL A 213 -3.07 -17.99 26.56
C VAL A 213 -2.01 -18.79 27.33
N VAL A 214 -1.14 -18.07 28.06
CA VAL A 214 -0.29 -18.68 29.07
C VAL A 214 -1.22 -19.14 30.20
N SER A 215 -1.68 -20.38 30.13
CA SER A 215 -2.34 -21.05 31.24
C SER A 215 -1.27 -21.26 32.33
N GLY A 216 -1.40 -20.51 33.41
CA GLY A 216 -0.59 -20.65 34.60
C GLY A 216 -0.65 -22.07 35.14
N GLY A 217 0.49 -22.76 35.09
CA GLY A 217 0.74 -23.99 35.83
C GLY A 217 1.10 -23.65 37.28
N ARG A 218 0.45 -24.33 38.17
CA ARG A 218 0.71 -24.36 39.61
C ARG A 218 2.12 -24.86 39.96
#